data_2086aca012f0512e3810e0336c5b8246
#
_entry.id   2086aca012f0512e3810e0336c5b8246
#
_cell.length_a   1.000
_cell.length_b   1.000
_cell.length_c   1.000
_cell.angle_alpha   90.00
_cell.angle_beta   90.00
_cell.angle_gamma   90.00
#
_symmetry.space_group_name_H-M   'P 1'
#
loop_
_entity.id
_entity.type
_entity.pdbx_description
1 polymer ?
#
loop_
_entity_poly.entity_id
_entity_poly.type
_entity_poly.pdbx_seq_one_letter_code
_entity_poly.pdbx_strand_id
1 'polypeptide(L)'
;MGAVERRTGLGAAAAIAVAALLLLTGCGQRSEPTGAKVDLYPVTVQQPSSSSIVLEHEPRSVVALTPQAATLLSSILGRTVTSQPSPGKAELVVITPESLSKRTRRVYVAPDESISDVERALTELGLLLDRPIRARQLVAQVEKKRRFVRRRVRGVKPVTVFVDTGFYTTVSNDTLLGDLIDEGGGKNIAGRAPQPGPFPVRTLIKLDPDYYLATADSGTKLADLKRNPRLRQLKAVKEGHFAILASKVLEPGAQVGDELLAIARYLHPDAFR
;
A
#
# COMPACT_ATOMS: atom_id res chain seq x y z
N MET A 1 29.60 -85.50 22.41
CA MET A 1 28.22 -86.02 22.14
C MET A 1 27.29 -84.84 22.39
N GLY A 2 26.45 -84.51 21.39
CA GLY A 2 25.34 -83.55 21.52
C GLY A 2 25.46 -82.29 20.64
N ALA A 3 25.10 -82.45 19.37
CA ALA A 3 24.85 -81.36 18.46
C ALA A 3 23.52 -80.66 18.87
N VAL A 4 23.52 -79.32 18.93
CA VAL A 4 22.28 -78.58 18.99
C VAL A 4 22.23 -77.59 17.77
N GLU A 5 21.23 -77.94 16.94
CA GLU A 5 20.92 -77.22 15.72
C GLU A 5 20.60 -75.74 15.96
N ARG A 6 21.20 -74.84 15.18
CA ARG A 6 20.75 -73.45 14.98
C ARG A 6 19.85 -73.42 13.73
N ARG A 7 18.56 -73.45 13.93
CA ARG A 7 17.57 -73.08 12.91
C ARG A 7 16.57 -72.22 13.60
N THR A 8 16.56 -70.93 13.30
CA THR A 8 15.44 -69.96 13.22
C THR A 8 15.98 -68.54 13.21
N GLY A 9 16.11 -67.96 12.09
CA GLY A 9 16.51 -66.57 11.97
C GLY A 9 16.22 -65.93 10.61
N LEU A 10 15.84 -66.69 9.60
CA LEU A 10 15.60 -66.11 8.25
C LEU A 10 14.14 -65.74 7.96
N GLY A 11 13.18 -66.16 8.76
CA GLY A 11 11.75 -65.90 8.50
C GLY A 11 11.28 -64.51 8.96
N ALA A 12 11.87 -63.94 10.01
CA ALA A 12 11.43 -62.68 10.58
C ALA A 12 11.93 -61.45 9.81
N ALA A 13 13.11 -61.53 9.19
CA ALA A 13 13.68 -60.41 8.43
C ALA A 13 12.95 -60.16 7.08
N ALA A 14 12.45 -61.23 6.43
CA ALA A 14 11.73 -61.12 5.19
C ALA A 14 10.31 -60.53 5.36
N ALA A 15 9.63 -60.80 6.48
CA ALA A 15 8.30 -60.27 6.77
C ALA A 15 8.32 -58.76 7.08
N ILE A 16 9.38 -58.24 7.71
CA ILE A 16 9.54 -56.81 8.02
C ILE A 16 9.87 -56.01 6.75
N ALA A 17 10.64 -56.57 5.81
CA ALA A 17 10.97 -55.90 4.56
C ALA A 17 9.75 -55.74 3.63
N VAL A 18 8.82 -56.71 3.59
CA VAL A 18 7.59 -56.61 2.80
C VAL A 18 6.60 -55.61 3.42
N ALA A 19 6.50 -55.53 4.75
CA ALA A 19 5.65 -54.54 5.42
C ALA A 19 6.16 -53.12 5.24
N ALA A 20 7.48 -52.88 5.19
CA ALA A 20 8.07 -51.57 4.93
C ALA A 20 7.88 -51.10 3.48
N LEU A 21 7.83 -52.01 2.50
CA LEU A 21 7.62 -51.67 1.09
C LEU A 21 6.16 -51.29 0.77
N LEU A 22 5.19 -51.75 1.56
CA LEU A 22 3.76 -51.42 1.39
C LEU A 22 3.38 -50.08 2.01
N LEU A 23 4.24 -49.45 2.85
CA LEU A 23 4.00 -48.15 3.42
C LEU A 23 4.53 -46.98 2.54
N LEU A 24 5.28 -47.27 1.47
CA LEU A 24 5.86 -46.25 0.57
C LEU A 24 4.99 -45.97 -0.68
N THR A 25 3.90 -46.71 -0.87
CA THR A 25 2.97 -46.46 -2.00
C THR A 25 1.78 -45.57 -1.66
N GLY A 26 1.76 -44.99 -0.46
CA GLY A 26 0.68 -44.14 0.03
C GLY A 26 0.87 -42.64 -0.20
N CYS A 27 1.83 -42.19 -1.00
CA CYS A 27 1.80 -40.83 -1.55
C CYS A 27 0.77 -40.77 -2.67
N GLY A 28 -0.50 -40.71 -2.27
CA GLY A 28 -1.56 -40.26 -3.17
C GLY A 28 -1.15 -38.91 -3.73
N GLN A 29 -0.76 -38.86 -5.01
CA GLN A 29 -0.81 -37.63 -5.77
C GLN A 29 -2.25 -37.14 -5.63
N ARG A 30 -2.46 -36.19 -4.71
CA ARG A 30 -3.59 -35.29 -4.83
C ARG A 30 -3.38 -34.59 -6.18
N SER A 31 -4.02 -35.07 -7.21
CA SER A 31 -4.28 -34.30 -8.40
C SER A 31 -5.09 -33.08 -7.90
N GLU A 32 -4.39 -32.01 -7.60
CA GLU A 32 -5.07 -30.72 -7.46
C GLU A 32 -5.89 -30.55 -8.74
N PRO A 33 -7.18 -30.25 -8.65
CA PRO A 33 -7.99 -30.03 -9.83
C PRO A 33 -7.36 -28.80 -10.55
N THR A 34 -6.48 -29.11 -11.51
CA THR A 34 -5.89 -28.13 -12.40
C THR A 34 -7.04 -27.52 -13.18
N GLY A 35 -7.43 -26.29 -12.81
CA GLY A 35 -8.27 -25.45 -13.63
C GLY A 35 -9.74 -25.31 -13.28
N ALA A 36 -10.20 -25.75 -12.12
CA ALA A 36 -11.52 -25.30 -11.65
C ALA A 36 -11.45 -23.79 -11.35
N LYS A 37 -11.99 -22.99 -12.26
CA LYS A 37 -12.23 -21.57 -12.03
C LYS A 37 -13.19 -21.50 -10.84
N VAL A 38 -12.67 -21.12 -9.67
CA VAL A 38 -13.53 -20.88 -8.51
C VAL A 38 -14.36 -19.64 -8.86
N ASP A 39 -15.66 -19.82 -9.02
CA ASP A 39 -16.56 -18.70 -9.20
C ASP A 39 -16.59 -17.91 -7.89
N LEU A 40 -16.09 -16.68 -7.93
CA LEU A 40 -16.04 -15.80 -6.76
C LEU A 40 -17.38 -15.09 -6.50
N TYR A 41 -18.26 -15.07 -7.50
CA TYR A 41 -19.53 -14.34 -7.38
C TYR A 41 -20.64 -15.22 -6.81
N PRO A 42 -21.57 -14.63 -6.03
CA PRO A 42 -21.68 -13.19 -5.71
C PRO A 42 -20.62 -12.69 -4.73
N VAL A 43 -20.07 -11.49 -4.98
CA VAL A 43 -19.10 -10.83 -4.10
C VAL A 43 -19.79 -9.70 -3.35
N THR A 44 -19.60 -9.67 -2.02
CA THR A 44 -20.08 -8.58 -1.16
C THR A 44 -18.88 -7.88 -0.52
N VAL A 45 -18.79 -6.56 -0.68
CA VAL A 45 -17.78 -5.71 -0.03
C VAL A 45 -18.49 -4.71 0.87
N GLN A 46 -18.10 -4.67 2.14
CA GLN A 46 -18.58 -3.70 3.13
C GLN A 46 -17.83 -2.38 2.96
N GLN A 47 -18.55 -1.28 2.92
CA GLN A 47 -17.98 0.06 2.82
C GLN A 47 -17.96 0.77 4.17
N PRO A 48 -17.07 1.76 4.39
CA PRO A 48 -17.00 2.52 5.63
C PRO A 48 -18.32 3.21 6.01
N SER A 49 -19.14 3.55 5.02
CA SER A 49 -20.46 4.18 5.17
C SER A 49 -21.58 3.24 5.65
N SER A 50 -21.25 2.03 6.15
CA SER A 50 -22.22 0.97 6.51
C SER A 50 -23.09 0.48 5.34
N SER A 51 -22.79 0.89 4.12
CA SER A 51 -23.37 0.35 2.90
C SER A 51 -22.54 -0.85 2.40
N SER A 52 -23.16 -1.72 1.59
CA SER A 52 -22.45 -2.81 0.92
C SER A 52 -22.61 -2.73 -0.58
N ILE A 53 -21.59 -3.16 -1.30
CA ILE A 53 -21.69 -3.46 -2.72
C ILE A 53 -21.82 -4.96 -2.88
N VAL A 54 -22.85 -5.37 -3.63
CA VAL A 54 -23.03 -6.75 -4.06
C VAL A 54 -22.94 -6.82 -5.58
N LEU A 55 -22.05 -7.65 -6.07
CA LEU A 55 -21.90 -7.97 -7.49
C LEU A 55 -22.24 -9.45 -7.70
N GLU A 56 -23.22 -9.71 -8.55
CA GLU A 56 -23.66 -11.09 -8.89
C GLU A 56 -22.74 -11.75 -9.93
N HIS A 57 -21.94 -10.95 -10.64
CA HIS A 57 -20.99 -11.38 -11.67
C HIS A 57 -19.88 -10.37 -11.83
N GLU A 58 -18.79 -10.77 -12.51
CA GLU A 58 -17.70 -9.85 -12.88
C GLU A 58 -18.25 -8.64 -13.67
N PRO A 59 -17.96 -7.39 -13.25
CA PRO A 59 -18.48 -6.22 -13.96
C PRO A 59 -17.81 -6.10 -15.34
N ARG A 60 -18.64 -5.99 -16.38
CA ARG A 60 -18.19 -5.84 -17.79
C ARG A 60 -17.61 -4.46 -18.06
N SER A 61 -18.00 -3.48 -17.28
CA SER A 61 -17.54 -2.09 -17.41
C SER A 61 -17.27 -1.47 -16.04
N VAL A 62 -16.07 -0.88 -15.90
CA VAL A 62 -15.62 -0.24 -14.67
C VAL A 62 -15.08 1.14 -14.99
N VAL A 63 -15.46 2.14 -14.21
CA VAL A 63 -15.04 3.53 -14.39
C VAL A 63 -14.51 4.10 -13.08
N ALA A 64 -13.39 4.81 -13.15
CA ALA A 64 -12.89 5.67 -12.08
C ALA A 64 -13.39 7.11 -12.31
N LEU A 65 -13.88 7.78 -11.29
CA LEU A 65 -14.26 9.19 -11.38
C LEU A 65 -13.22 10.14 -10.78
N THR A 66 -12.19 9.62 -10.13
CA THR A 66 -11.08 10.40 -9.56
C THR A 66 -9.74 9.87 -10.04
N PRO A 67 -8.69 10.69 -10.12
CA PRO A 67 -7.34 10.23 -10.44
C PRO A 67 -6.85 9.16 -9.46
N GLN A 68 -7.16 9.29 -8.17
CA GLN A 68 -6.81 8.34 -7.12
C GLN A 68 -7.45 6.97 -7.38
N ALA A 69 -8.76 6.93 -7.67
CA ALA A 69 -9.47 5.70 -8.04
C ALA A 69 -8.90 5.09 -9.33
N ALA A 70 -8.50 5.91 -10.29
CA ALA A 70 -7.88 5.45 -11.53
C ALA A 70 -6.52 4.78 -11.28
N THR A 71 -5.73 5.29 -10.34
CA THR A 71 -4.44 4.70 -9.95
C THR A 71 -4.62 3.35 -9.28
N LEU A 72 -5.61 3.21 -8.37
CA LEU A 72 -5.97 1.92 -7.77
C LEU A 72 -6.40 0.90 -8.83
N LEU A 73 -7.31 1.29 -9.73
CA LEU A 73 -7.77 0.43 -10.83
C LEU A 73 -6.62 0.03 -11.75
N SER A 74 -5.72 0.96 -12.07
CA SER A 74 -4.54 0.68 -12.89
C SER A 74 -3.65 -0.40 -12.27
N SER A 75 -3.47 -0.35 -10.95
CA SER A 75 -2.71 -1.35 -10.20
C SER A 75 -3.33 -2.75 -10.33
N ILE A 76 -4.63 -2.87 -10.11
CA ILE A 76 -5.34 -4.16 -10.16
C ILE A 76 -5.45 -4.68 -11.59
N LEU A 77 -5.81 -3.83 -12.56
CA LEU A 77 -6.02 -4.25 -13.94
C LEU A 77 -4.70 -4.47 -14.71
N GLY A 78 -3.57 -3.94 -14.21
CA GLY A 78 -2.26 -4.05 -14.87
C GLY A 78 -2.16 -3.26 -16.17
N ARG A 79 -3.00 -2.28 -16.34
CA ARG A 79 -3.01 -1.35 -17.48
C ARG A 79 -3.40 0.04 -17.02
N THR A 80 -2.99 1.06 -17.76
CA THR A 80 -3.36 2.45 -17.46
C THR A 80 -4.87 2.64 -17.55
N VAL A 81 -5.43 3.21 -16.50
CA VAL A 81 -6.82 3.68 -16.42
C VAL A 81 -6.77 5.17 -16.18
N THR A 82 -7.61 5.92 -16.86
CA THR A 82 -7.78 7.36 -16.66
C THR A 82 -9.14 7.63 -16.01
N SER A 83 -9.22 8.66 -15.18
CA SER A 83 -10.48 9.08 -14.60
C SER A 83 -11.41 9.65 -15.68
N GLN A 84 -12.70 9.42 -15.50
CA GLN A 84 -13.75 9.91 -16.40
C GLN A 84 -14.58 11.00 -15.70
N PRO A 85 -15.13 11.97 -16.42
CA PRO A 85 -15.94 13.05 -15.81
C PRO A 85 -17.32 12.58 -15.35
N SER A 86 -17.75 11.41 -15.80
CA SER A 86 -19.07 10.87 -15.45
C SER A 86 -19.06 9.33 -15.44
N PRO A 87 -19.97 8.70 -14.67
CA PRO A 87 -20.07 7.24 -14.57
C PRO A 87 -20.58 6.56 -15.85
N GLY A 88 -21.27 7.29 -16.74
CA GLY A 88 -21.89 6.72 -17.93
C GLY A 88 -22.83 5.56 -17.58
N LYS A 89 -22.69 4.43 -18.31
CA LYS A 89 -23.41 3.16 -18.08
C LYS A 89 -22.55 2.11 -17.39
N ALA A 90 -21.53 2.52 -16.61
CA ALA A 90 -20.64 1.59 -15.94
C ALA A 90 -21.39 0.71 -14.93
N GLU A 91 -21.05 -0.58 -14.89
CA GLU A 91 -21.59 -1.54 -13.92
C GLU A 91 -20.96 -1.38 -12.54
N LEU A 92 -19.69 -0.94 -12.49
CA LEU A 92 -18.99 -0.58 -11.27
C LEU A 92 -18.35 0.80 -11.42
N VAL A 93 -18.63 1.68 -10.48
CA VAL A 93 -18.02 3.02 -10.39
C VAL A 93 -17.10 3.03 -9.18
N VAL A 94 -15.86 3.48 -9.36
CA VAL A 94 -14.88 3.61 -8.28
C VAL A 94 -14.58 5.09 -8.06
N ILE A 95 -14.70 5.51 -6.81
CA ILE A 95 -14.39 6.87 -6.35
C ILE A 95 -13.52 6.81 -5.09
N THR A 96 -13.00 7.95 -4.67
CA THR A 96 -12.40 8.15 -3.35
C THR A 96 -13.31 9.02 -2.47
N PRO A 97 -13.13 9.04 -1.14
CA PRO A 97 -14.01 9.73 -0.20
C PRO A 97 -14.30 11.19 -0.52
N GLU A 98 -13.33 11.91 -1.06
CA GLU A 98 -13.48 13.33 -1.45
C GLU A 98 -14.57 13.59 -2.50
N SER A 99 -15.01 12.55 -3.22
CA SER A 99 -15.92 12.66 -4.36
C SER A 99 -17.34 12.15 -4.09
N LEU A 100 -17.73 11.99 -2.82
CA LEU A 100 -19.01 11.38 -2.39
C LEU A 100 -20.28 12.09 -2.86
N SER A 101 -20.21 13.20 -3.56
CA SER A 101 -21.39 13.99 -3.97
C SER A 101 -22.23 13.37 -5.10
N LYS A 102 -21.77 12.30 -5.76
CA LYS A 102 -22.46 11.66 -6.89
C LYS A 102 -22.96 10.27 -6.53
N ARG A 103 -24.20 10.17 -6.06
CA ARG A 103 -24.87 8.89 -5.77
C ARG A 103 -25.25 8.20 -7.08
N THR A 104 -24.53 7.16 -7.43
CA THR A 104 -24.91 6.17 -8.45
C THR A 104 -25.03 4.79 -7.80
N ARG A 105 -25.87 3.92 -8.38
CA ARG A 105 -25.93 2.52 -7.95
C ARG A 105 -24.60 1.83 -8.25
N ARG A 106 -24.12 0.97 -7.30
CA ARG A 106 -22.86 0.24 -7.41
C ARG A 106 -21.61 1.14 -7.43
N VAL A 107 -21.54 2.07 -6.49
CA VAL A 107 -20.36 2.89 -6.26
C VAL A 107 -19.51 2.26 -5.17
N TYR A 108 -18.28 1.91 -5.50
CA TYR A 108 -17.26 1.55 -4.54
C TYR A 108 -16.47 2.80 -4.13
N VAL A 109 -16.50 3.10 -2.85
CA VAL A 109 -15.72 4.19 -2.25
C VAL A 109 -14.43 3.59 -1.74
N ALA A 110 -13.35 3.74 -2.50
CA ALA A 110 -12.04 3.22 -2.15
C ALA A 110 -11.44 4.04 -1.01
N PRO A 111 -11.09 3.44 0.14
CA PRO A 111 -10.37 4.13 1.18
C PRO A 111 -8.94 4.45 0.72
N ASP A 112 -8.40 5.64 1.07
CA ASP A 112 -7.14 6.15 0.53
C ASP A 112 -6.32 7.02 1.50
N GLU A 113 -6.69 7.06 2.78
CA GLU A 113 -6.05 7.94 3.77
C GLU A 113 -4.76 7.37 4.38
N SER A 114 -4.53 6.05 4.26
CA SER A 114 -3.36 5.38 4.84
C SER A 114 -2.85 4.25 3.94
N ILE A 115 -1.63 3.75 4.22
CA ILE A 115 -1.09 2.55 3.56
C ILE A 115 -2.03 1.35 3.78
N SER A 116 -2.59 1.22 5.00
CA SER A 116 -3.54 0.15 5.32
C SER A 116 -4.84 0.27 4.52
N ASP A 117 -5.29 1.49 4.26
CA ASP A 117 -6.44 1.75 3.40
C ASP A 117 -6.17 1.36 1.95
N VAL A 118 -4.98 1.70 1.44
CA VAL A 118 -4.55 1.29 0.09
C VAL A 118 -4.50 -0.25 -0.01
N GLU A 119 -3.94 -0.95 0.97
CA GLU A 119 -3.90 -2.41 1.02
C GLU A 119 -5.31 -3.02 1.02
N ARG A 120 -6.23 -2.42 1.78
CA ARG A 120 -7.64 -2.80 1.82
C ARG A 120 -8.31 -2.55 0.46
N ALA A 121 -8.16 -1.36 -0.11
CA ALA A 121 -8.73 -1.02 -1.41
C ALA A 121 -8.25 -1.95 -2.53
N LEU A 122 -6.95 -2.29 -2.56
CA LEU A 122 -6.41 -3.26 -3.51
C LEU A 122 -7.03 -4.65 -3.32
N THR A 123 -7.22 -5.08 -2.08
CA THR A 123 -7.84 -6.39 -1.78
C THR A 123 -9.29 -6.43 -2.23
N GLU A 124 -10.08 -5.42 -1.87
CA GLU A 124 -11.51 -5.32 -2.19
C GLU A 124 -11.74 -5.18 -3.70
N LEU A 125 -10.96 -4.33 -4.38
CA LEU A 125 -11.01 -4.22 -5.85
C LEU A 125 -10.58 -5.52 -6.52
N GLY A 126 -9.62 -6.25 -5.94
CA GLY A 126 -9.24 -7.56 -6.43
C GLY A 126 -10.38 -8.57 -6.40
N LEU A 127 -11.22 -8.54 -5.37
CA LEU A 127 -12.44 -9.36 -5.29
C LEU A 127 -13.51 -8.88 -6.27
N LEU A 128 -13.80 -7.58 -6.30
CA LEU A 128 -14.82 -6.99 -7.17
C LEU A 128 -14.53 -7.16 -8.67
N LEU A 129 -13.27 -7.38 -9.07
CA LEU A 129 -12.82 -7.45 -10.46
C LEU A 129 -12.30 -8.84 -10.87
N ASP A 130 -12.56 -9.88 -10.09
CA ASP A 130 -12.04 -11.25 -10.30
C ASP A 130 -10.51 -11.29 -10.50
N ARG A 131 -9.78 -10.54 -9.63
CA ARG A 131 -8.30 -10.47 -9.63
C ARG A 131 -7.69 -10.72 -8.25
N PRO A 132 -8.19 -11.69 -7.45
CA PRO A 132 -7.76 -11.86 -6.06
C PRO A 132 -6.29 -12.28 -5.94
N ILE A 133 -5.76 -13.04 -6.89
CA ILE A 133 -4.35 -13.45 -6.89
C ILE A 133 -3.45 -12.24 -7.09
N ARG A 134 -3.77 -11.39 -8.07
CA ARG A 134 -3.02 -10.15 -8.32
C ARG A 134 -3.08 -9.20 -7.14
N ALA A 135 -4.26 -9.00 -6.55
CA ALA A 135 -4.43 -8.18 -5.36
C ALA A 135 -3.52 -8.64 -4.22
N ARG A 136 -3.53 -9.95 -3.90
CA ARG A 136 -2.66 -10.54 -2.89
C ARG A 136 -1.17 -10.31 -3.18
N GLN A 137 -0.75 -10.43 -4.44
CA GLN A 137 0.64 -10.17 -4.84
C GLN A 137 1.04 -8.71 -4.62
N LEU A 138 0.17 -7.75 -4.99
CA LEU A 138 0.41 -6.32 -4.80
C LEU A 138 0.49 -5.96 -3.32
N VAL A 139 -0.47 -6.41 -2.52
CA VAL A 139 -0.48 -6.19 -1.07
C VAL A 139 0.76 -6.79 -0.42
N ALA A 140 1.15 -8.03 -0.79
CA ALA A 140 2.36 -8.65 -0.25
C ALA A 140 3.64 -7.87 -0.59
N GLN A 141 3.70 -7.21 -1.77
CA GLN A 141 4.83 -6.34 -2.14
C GLN A 141 4.87 -5.06 -1.29
N VAL A 142 3.73 -4.40 -1.08
CA VAL A 142 3.61 -3.23 -0.20
C VAL A 142 4.04 -3.61 1.22
N GLU A 143 3.44 -4.64 1.79
CA GLU A 143 3.73 -5.18 3.11
C GLU A 143 5.22 -5.54 3.33
N LYS A 144 5.87 -6.15 2.32
CA LYS A 144 7.30 -6.47 2.37
C LYS A 144 8.15 -5.21 2.58
N LYS A 145 7.86 -4.15 1.82
CA LYS A 145 8.58 -2.87 1.91
C LYS A 145 8.27 -2.15 3.22
N ARG A 146 7.00 -2.13 3.63
CA ARG A 146 6.54 -1.57 4.90
C ARG A 146 7.24 -2.24 6.09
N ARG A 147 7.29 -3.57 6.14
CA ARG A 147 8.03 -4.31 7.18
C ARG A 147 9.54 -4.03 7.14
N PHE A 148 10.11 -3.88 5.95
CA PHE A 148 11.53 -3.52 5.80
C PHE A 148 11.80 -2.14 6.39
N VAL A 149 11.01 -1.11 6.03
CA VAL A 149 11.16 0.24 6.57
C VAL A 149 10.99 0.26 8.08
N ARG A 150 9.91 -0.32 8.61
CA ARG A 150 9.67 -0.38 10.07
C ARG A 150 10.84 -1.00 10.86
N ARG A 151 11.51 -2.01 10.30
CA ARG A 151 12.70 -2.58 10.95
C ARG A 151 13.88 -1.61 10.95
N ARG A 152 14.06 -0.84 9.87
CA ARG A 152 15.17 0.10 9.72
C ARG A 152 15.02 1.33 10.61
N VAL A 153 13.82 1.87 10.72
CA VAL A 153 13.54 3.08 11.51
C VAL A 153 13.24 2.78 12.99
N ARG A 154 13.13 1.50 13.37
CA ARG A 154 12.87 1.12 14.76
C ARG A 154 13.94 1.66 15.71
N GLY A 155 13.54 2.48 16.71
CA GLY A 155 14.46 3.09 17.67
C GLY A 155 15.24 4.29 17.14
N VAL A 156 15.06 4.66 15.88
CA VAL A 156 15.60 5.92 15.33
C VAL A 156 14.75 7.08 15.84
N LYS A 157 15.39 8.17 16.25
CA LYS A 157 14.66 9.38 16.68
C LYS A 157 13.93 9.98 15.49
N PRO A 158 12.60 10.19 15.59
CA PRO A 158 11.85 10.83 14.52
C PRO A 158 12.37 12.22 14.20
N VAL A 159 12.41 12.57 12.92
CA VAL A 159 12.75 13.90 12.42
C VAL A 159 11.49 14.70 12.10
N THR A 160 11.53 16.01 12.30
CA THR A 160 10.40 16.87 11.98
C THR A 160 10.38 17.23 10.50
N VAL A 161 9.20 17.16 9.89
CA VAL A 161 9.00 17.33 8.44
C VAL A 161 7.91 18.36 8.18
N PHE A 162 8.16 19.28 7.26
CA PHE A 162 7.13 20.10 6.63
C PHE A 162 6.93 19.66 5.18
N VAL A 163 5.68 19.55 4.75
CA VAL A 163 5.31 19.23 3.36
C VAL A 163 4.68 20.47 2.72
N ASP A 164 5.14 20.80 1.52
CA ASP A 164 4.59 21.89 0.70
C ASP A 164 3.99 21.29 -0.58
N THR A 165 2.68 21.37 -0.71
CA THR A 165 1.94 20.96 -1.92
C THR A 165 1.65 22.12 -2.86
N GLY A 166 2.15 23.31 -2.53
CA GLY A 166 2.04 24.56 -3.28
C GLY A 166 1.57 25.72 -2.42
N PHE A 167 2.23 26.86 -2.54
CA PHE A 167 1.92 28.09 -1.78
C PHE A 167 1.82 27.86 -0.26
N TYR A 168 2.69 26.99 0.30
CA TYR A 168 2.68 26.56 1.70
C TYR A 168 1.41 25.79 2.11
N THR A 169 0.59 25.34 1.18
CA THR A 169 -0.44 24.37 1.47
C THR A 169 0.23 23.07 1.88
N THR A 170 -0.32 22.40 2.88
CA THR A 170 0.31 21.21 3.46
C THR A 170 -0.70 20.09 3.64
N VAL A 171 -0.23 18.91 3.90
CA VAL A 171 -1.05 17.74 4.22
C VAL A 171 -1.17 17.54 5.71
N SER A 172 -2.31 17.00 6.17
CA SER A 172 -2.48 16.57 7.56
C SER A 172 -1.93 15.16 7.79
N ASN A 173 -1.84 14.76 9.06
CA ASN A 173 -1.46 13.38 9.42
C ASN A 173 -2.52 12.35 9.00
N ASP A 174 -3.76 12.80 8.79
CA ASP A 174 -4.90 11.96 8.40
C ASP A 174 -4.98 11.81 6.85
N THR A 175 -3.83 11.84 6.17
CA THR A 175 -3.72 11.66 4.72
C THR A 175 -2.68 10.58 4.42
N LEU A 176 -2.75 9.98 3.23
CA LEU A 176 -1.77 8.97 2.78
C LEU A 176 -0.32 9.46 2.89
N LEU A 177 -0.03 10.69 2.49
CA LEU A 177 1.32 11.24 2.60
C LEU A 177 1.71 11.49 4.06
N GLY A 178 0.76 11.87 4.92
CA GLY A 178 0.97 11.96 6.37
C GLY A 178 1.36 10.61 6.97
N ASP A 179 0.65 9.54 6.61
CA ASP A 179 0.92 8.16 7.04
C ASP A 179 2.29 7.66 6.50
N LEU A 180 2.62 7.96 5.25
CA LEU A 180 3.93 7.64 4.66
C LEU A 180 5.10 8.31 5.41
N ILE A 181 4.92 9.56 5.84
CA ILE A 181 5.93 10.27 6.63
C ILE A 181 6.08 9.65 8.01
N ASP A 182 4.97 9.36 8.69
CA ASP A 182 4.98 8.76 10.04
C ASP A 182 5.63 7.37 10.02
N GLU A 183 5.19 6.49 9.13
CA GLU A 183 5.78 5.16 8.97
C GLU A 183 7.24 5.19 8.48
N GLY A 184 7.62 6.26 7.75
CA GLY A 184 9.00 6.54 7.34
C GLY A 184 9.89 7.05 8.45
N GLY A 185 9.38 7.25 9.68
CA GLY A 185 10.11 7.77 10.84
C GLY A 185 10.15 9.29 10.91
N GLY A 186 9.32 9.99 10.14
CA GLY A 186 9.15 11.43 10.23
C GLY A 186 8.02 11.83 11.17
N LYS A 187 7.94 13.09 11.49
CA LYS A 187 6.84 13.74 12.21
C LYS A 187 6.40 14.96 11.44
N ASN A 188 5.26 14.90 10.80
CA ASN A 188 4.70 16.05 10.10
C ASN A 188 4.35 17.16 11.10
N ILE A 189 4.96 18.33 10.96
CA ILE A 189 4.74 19.48 11.88
C ILE A 189 3.38 20.14 11.69
N ALA A 190 2.72 19.93 10.56
CA ALA A 190 1.37 20.44 10.33
C ALA A 190 0.33 19.72 11.23
N GLY A 191 0.63 18.47 11.64
CA GLY A 191 -0.25 17.70 12.50
C GLY A 191 -1.63 17.51 11.88
N ARG A 192 -2.67 17.73 12.66
CA ARG A 192 -4.07 17.79 12.20
C ARG A 192 -4.43 19.22 11.81
N ALA A 193 -3.70 19.80 10.87
CA ALA A 193 -4.01 21.15 10.40
C ALA A 193 -5.42 21.18 9.79
N PRO A 194 -6.26 22.16 10.16
CA PRO A 194 -7.54 22.35 9.48
C PRO A 194 -7.28 22.65 8.01
N GLN A 195 -7.94 21.91 7.13
CA GLN A 195 -7.89 22.10 5.68
C GLN A 195 -9.10 22.95 5.23
N PRO A 196 -9.04 23.71 4.15
CA PRO A 196 -7.89 24.01 3.28
C PRO A 196 -7.31 25.39 3.56
N GLY A 197 -6.02 25.55 3.39
CA GLY A 197 -5.37 26.87 3.42
C GLY A 197 -3.85 26.80 3.57
N PRO A 198 -3.14 27.90 3.29
CA PRO A 198 -1.70 27.97 3.47
C PRO A 198 -1.34 27.82 4.95
N PHE A 199 -0.35 26.99 5.23
CA PHE A 199 0.21 26.88 6.57
C PHE A 199 0.89 28.19 6.97
N PRO A 200 0.62 28.76 8.17
CA PRO A 200 1.15 30.06 8.53
C PRO A 200 2.68 30.08 8.58
N VAL A 201 3.31 30.90 7.76
CA VAL A 201 4.78 31.02 7.68
C VAL A 201 5.43 31.32 9.03
N ARG A 202 4.76 32.10 9.90
CA ARG A 202 5.25 32.35 11.27
C ARG A 202 5.33 31.07 12.09
N THR A 203 4.33 30.21 11.95
CA THR A 203 4.29 28.89 12.62
C THR A 203 5.36 27.97 12.07
N LEU A 204 5.55 27.94 10.74
CA LEU A 204 6.61 27.19 10.09
C LEU A 204 8.00 27.59 10.61
N ILE A 205 8.28 28.91 10.71
CA ILE A 205 9.54 29.41 11.25
C ILE A 205 9.72 29.04 12.73
N LYS A 206 8.66 29.11 13.52
CA LYS A 206 8.71 28.75 14.96
C LYS A 206 8.95 27.26 15.18
N LEU A 207 8.38 26.41 14.33
CA LEU A 207 8.52 24.94 14.43
C LEU A 207 9.83 24.44 13.85
N ASP A 208 10.47 25.21 12.95
CA ASP A 208 11.80 24.98 12.38
C ASP A 208 12.08 23.52 12.01
N PRO A 209 11.40 22.96 10.99
CA PRO A 209 11.48 21.54 10.67
C PRO A 209 12.88 21.10 10.25
N ASP A 210 13.22 19.85 10.56
CA ASP A 210 14.47 19.20 10.13
C ASP A 210 14.50 18.97 8.62
N TYR A 211 13.35 18.70 8.00
CA TYR A 211 13.20 18.42 6.57
C TYR A 211 12.07 19.24 5.94
N TYR A 212 12.30 19.69 4.71
CA TYR A 212 11.30 20.37 3.87
C TYR A 212 11.06 19.51 2.63
N LEU A 213 9.89 18.91 2.50
CA LEU A 213 9.48 18.16 1.34
C LEU A 213 8.52 18.99 0.49
N ALA A 214 8.73 19.03 -0.80
CA ALA A 214 7.85 19.71 -1.75
C ALA A 214 7.33 18.70 -2.78
N THR A 215 6.05 18.79 -3.15
CA THR A 215 5.57 18.01 -4.31
C THR A 215 6.05 18.66 -5.60
N ALA A 216 6.21 17.87 -6.67
CA ALA A 216 6.68 18.40 -7.95
C ALA A 216 5.77 19.51 -8.49
N ASP A 217 4.46 19.38 -8.26
CA ASP A 217 3.46 20.38 -8.72
C ASP A 217 3.44 21.64 -7.85
N SER A 218 4.06 21.63 -6.67
CA SER A 218 4.15 22.83 -5.83
C SER A 218 4.92 23.97 -6.48
N GLY A 219 5.81 23.65 -7.42
CA GLY A 219 6.74 24.61 -8.02
C GLY A 219 7.82 25.14 -7.07
N THR A 220 7.82 24.71 -5.80
CA THR A 220 8.77 25.19 -4.79
C THR A 220 10.17 24.62 -5.04
N LYS A 221 11.19 25.52 -5.02
CA LYS A 221 12.59 25.14 -5.19
C LYS A 221 13.42 25.57 -4.00
N LEU A 222 14.42 24.78 -3.64
CA LEU A 222 15.36 25.13 -2.56
C LEU A 222 16.02 26.52 -2.77
N ALA A 223 16.33 26.89 -4.03
CA ALA A 223 16.92 28.18 -4.36
C ALA A 223 15.97 29.34 -4.00
N ASP A 224 14.66 29.16 -4.15
CA ASP A 224 13.67 30.18 -3.83
C ASP A 224 13.53 30.34 -2.31
N LEU A 225 13.54 29.21 -1.57
CA LEU A 225 13.56 29.23 -0.11
C LEU A 225 14.81 29.93 0.43
N LYS A 226 15.99 29.68 -0.15
CA LYS A 226 17.26 30.32 0.21
C LYS A 226 17.26 31.83 -0.07
N ARG A 227 16.56 32.29 -1.11
CA ARG A 227 16.42 33.74 -1.44
C ARG A 227 15.41 34.44 -0.54
N ASN A 228 14.45 33.71 0.04
CA ASN A 228 13.44 34.29 0.92
C ASN A 228 14.04 34.65 2.29
N PRO A 229 14.07 35.96 2.72
CA PRO A 229 14.70 36.38 3.97
C PRO A 229 14.16 35.70 5.23
N ARG A 230 12.88 35.26 5.19
CA ARG A 230 12.22 34.60 6.32
C ARG A 230 12.51 33.10 6.33
N LEU A 231 12.51 32.43 5.17
CA LEU A 231 12.60 30.96 5.07
C LEU A 231 14.05 30.47 5.01
N ARG A 232 15.00 31.31 4.54
CA ARG A 232 16.43 30.94 4.49
C ARG A 232 17.03 30.57 5.85
N GLN A 233 16.36 30.98 6.95
CA GLN A 233 16.81 30.67 8.30
C GLN A 233 16.32 29.32 8.82
N LEU A 234 15.37 28.66 8.15
CA LEU A 234 14.91 27.32 8.52
C LEU A 234 16.08 26.35 8.50
N LYS A 235 16.12 25.45 9.50
CA LYS A 235 17.14 24.39 9.59
C LYS A 235 17.20 23.56 8.31
N ALA A 236 16.05 23.08 7.82
CA ALA A 236 15.96 22.32 6.57
C ALA A 236 16.58 23.06 5.37
N VAL A 237 16.43 24.39 5.28
CA VAL A 237 16.96 25.20 4.16
C VAL A 237 18.45 25.42 4.30
N LYS A 238 18.96 25.70 5.51
CA LYS A 238 20.39 25.87 5.79
C LYS A 238 21.19 24.59 5.54
N GLU A 239 20.67 23.47 6.01
CA GLU A 239 21.32 22.16 5.91
C GLU A 239 21.09 21.50 4.54
N GLY A 240 20.21 22.05 3.71
CA GLY A 240 19.88 21.50 2.41
C GLY A 240 19.00 20.24 2.47
N HIS A 241 18.33 20.01 3.59
CA HIS A 241 17.37 18.93 3.77
C HIS A 241 16.06 19.23 3.05
N PHE A 242 16.14 19.25 1.73
CA PHE A 242 15.04 19.56 0.81
C PHE A 242 14.93 18.49 -0.26
N ALA A 243 13.74 17.91 -0.43
CA ALA A 243 13.46 16.98 -1.52
C ALA A 243 12.17 17.32 -2.25
N ILE A 244 12.14 16.99 -3.54
CA ILE A 244 10.95 17.07 -4.37
C ILE A 244 10.38 15.66 -4.50
N LEU A 245 9.14 15.48 -4.01
CA LEU A 245 8.37 14.25 -4.16
C LEU A 245 7.63 14.27 -5.50
N ALA A 246 7.56 13.13 -6.18
CA ALA A 246 6.71 13.02 -7.37
C ALA A 246 5.24 13.29 -6.97
N SER A 247 4.47 14.01 -7.81
CA SER A 247 3.07 14.34 -7.49
C SER A 247 2.19 13.12 -7.24
N LYS A 248 2.50 12.00 -7.90
CA LYS A 248 1.83 10.71 -7.67
C LYS A 248 1.99 10.14 -6.25
N VAL A 249 2.86 10.69 -5.40
CA VAL A 249 2.95 10.30 -3.98
C VAL A 249 1.65 10.57 -3.21
N LEU A 250 0.79 11.43 -3.75
CA LEU A 250 -0.55 11.70 -3.23
C LEU A 250 -1.60 10.70 -3.72
N GLU A 251 -1.24 9.79 -4.65
CA GLU A 251 -2.17 8.87 -5.28
C GLU A 251 -2.07 7.48 -4.66
N PRO A 252 -3.18 6.89 -4.16
CA PRO A 252 -3.17 5.56 -3.63
C PRO A 252 -2.96 4.52 -4.74
N GLY A 253 -2.07 3.56 -4.50
CA GLY A 253 -1.80 2.48 -5.45
C GLY A 253 -0.70 1.54 -4.98
N ALA A 254 -0.38 0.52 -5.78
CA ALA A 254 0.63 -0.47 -5.41
C ALA A 254 2.05 0.11 -5.26
N GLN A 255 2.32 1.30 -5.79
CA GLN A 255 3.59 2.02 -5.65
C GLN A 255 3.83 2.57 -4.24
N VAL A 256 2.81 2.65 -3.39
CA VAL A 256 2.90 3.26 -2.04
C VAL A 256 4.04 2.68 -1.19
N GLY A 257 4.36 1.39 -1.37
CA GLY A 257 5.50 0.77 -0.69
C GLY A 257 6.87 1.28 -1.17
N ASP A 258 7.00 1.66 -2.44
CA ASP A 258 8.22 2.28 -2.99
C ASP A 258 8.37 3.71 -2.49
N GLU A 259 7.27 4.44 -2.42
CA GLU A 259 7.21 5.82 -1.92
C GLU A 259 7.57 5.88 -0.44
N LEU A 260 7.02 4.96 0.37
CA LEU A 260 7.41 4.81 1.77
C LEU A 260 8.93 4.58 1.91
N LEU A 261 9.48 3.66 1.11
CA LEU A 261 10.91 3.35 1.16
C LEU A 261 11.76 4.56 0.74
N ALA A 262 11.35 5.31 -0.27
CA ALA A 262 12.04 6.50 -0.74
C ALA A 262 12.04 7.61 0.32
N ILE A 263 10.87 7.88 0.92
CA ILE A 263 10.73 8.86 2.01
C ILE A 263 11.60 8.47 3.20
N ALA A 264 11.51 7.23 3.66
CA ALA A 264 12.25 6.75 4.82
C ALA A 264 13.78 6.83 4.61
N ARG A 265 14.28 6.48 3.42
CA ARG A 265 15.70 6.61 3.06
C ARG A 265 16.17 8.06 3.05
N TYR A 266 15.29 8.96 2.60
CA TYR A 266 15.61 10.37 2.58
C TYR A 266 15.65 10.96 3.99
N LEU A 267 14.70 10.60 4.85
CA LEU A 267 14.63 11.09 6.23
C LEU A 267 15.72 10.48 7.13
N HIS A 268 16.12 9.24 6.89
CA HIS A 268 17.06 8.48 7.73
C HIS A 268 18.12 7.76 6.89
N PRO A 269 18.96 8.45 6.10
CA PRO A 269 19.91 7.80 5.19
C PRO A 269 20.84 6.81 5.89
N ASP A 270 21.25 7.09 7.13
CA ASP A 270 22.13 6.22 7.90
C ASP A 270 21.50 4.88 8.31
N ALA A 271 20.17 4.86 8.51
CA ALA A 271 19.46 3.63 8.84
C ALA A 271 19.37 2.65 7.65
N PHE A 272 19.68 3.10 6.43
CA PHE A 272 19.56 2.31 5.19
C PHE A 272 20.91 2.02 4.51
N ARG A 273 22.01 2.35 5.17
CA ARG A 273 23.36 1.92 4.77
C ARG A 273 23.63 0.45 5.02
#